data_90701f1e23429ae5bff637e85ccedfe1
#
_entry.id   90701f1e23429ae5bff637e85ccedfe1
#
_cell.length_a   1.000
_cell.length_b   1.000
_cell.length_c   1.000
_cell.angle_alpha   90.00
_cell.angle_beta   90.00
_cell.angle_gamma   90.00
#
_symmetry.space_group_name_H-M   'P 1'
#
loop_
_entity.id
_entity.type
_entity.pdbx_description
1 polymer ?
#
loop_
_entity_poly.entity_id
_entity_poly.type
_entity_poly.pdbx_seq_one_letter_code
_entity_poly.pdbx_strand_id
1 'polypeptide(L)'
;VARPDLTVLVAGGDGDGYSIGGNHFMHACRRNVDLTYIVMDNHVYGMTKGQPSPTTEPDWNSKIAPGGTGLREFHPLVIALASGANFIARGFSGDPSGTASLITEAIRHPGFSFVEVLSPCVTFRPEQREWKGAVRPSPVEPTDDPARAARRLMTDDGFNLGVLYKGTRRPYAPSARASREVADLEREFEL
;
A
#
# COMPACT_ATOMS: atom_id res chain seq x y z
N VAL A 1 1.94 -12.56 13.98
CA VAL A 1 2.92 -13.64 14.21
C VAL A 1 2.92 -14.06 15.69
N ALA A 2 3.10 -13.10 16.61
CA ALA A 2 3.07 -13.40 18.06
C ALA A 2 1.63 -13.67 18.58
N ARG A 3 0.64 -13.00 17.99
CA ARG A 3 -0.77 -13.12 18.33
C ARG A 3 -1.56 -13.34 17.02
N PRO A 4 -1.67 -14.58 16.53
CA PRO A 4 -2.35 -14.91 15.26
C PRO A 4 -3.86 -14.74 15.31
N ASP A 5 -4.42 -14.56 16.51
CA ASP A 5 -5.83 -14.27 16.77
C ASP A 5 -6.22 -12.82 16.55
N LEU A 6 -5.24 -11.91 16.37
CA LEU A 6 -5.49 -10.50 16.18
C LEU A 6 -5.49 -10.12 14.68
N THR A 7 -6.51 -9.36 14.28
CA THR A 7 -6.50 -8.65 13.00
C THR A 7 -5.57 -7.44 13.10
N VAL A 8 -4.62 -7.34 12.20
CA VAL A 8 -3.63 -6.27 12.19
C VAL A 8 -3.90 -5.32 11.02
N LEU A 9 -4.17 -4.06 11.35
CA LEU A 9 -4.32 -2.97 10.39
C LEU A 9 -3.19 -1.97 10.59
N VAL A 10 -2.58 -1.56 9.48
CA VAL A 10 -1.56 -0.50 9.46
C VAL A 10 -2.08 0.61 8.56
N ALA A 11 -2.01 1.85 9.02
CA ALA A 11 -2.37 3.02 8.24
C ALA A 11 -1.19 3.99 8.18
N GLY A 12 -0.96 4.58 7.00
CA GLY A 12 0.11 5.55 6.77
C GLY A 12 -0.24 6.48 5.62
N GLY A 13 0.62 7.44 5.34
CA GLY A 13 0.58 8.29 4.15
C GLY A 13 1.59 7.84 3.10
N ASP A 14 1.45 8.37 1.89
CA ASP A 14 2.36 8.12 0.76
C ASP A 14 3.80 8.53 1.07
N GLY A 15 3.98 9.70 1.68
CA GLY A 15 5.28 10.19 2.09
C GLY A 15 5.97 9.33 3.13
N ASP A 16 5.23 8.78 4.10
CA ASP A 16 5.73 7.85 5.11
C ASP A 16 5.95 6.46 4.51
N GLY A 17 4.90 5.89 3.91
CA GLY A 17 4.89 4.51 3.46
C GLY A 17 5.83 4.19 2.31
N TYR A 18 6.07 5.14 1.42
CA TYR A 18 6.84 4.90 0.20
C TYR A 18 8.23 5.55 0.20
N SER A 19 8.49 6.49 1.13
CA SER A 19 9.81 7.05 1.35
C SER A 19 10.57 6.22 2.39
N ILE A 20 10.62 6.68 3.63
CA ILE A 20 11.36 5.99 4.71
C ILE A 20 10.80 4.59 5.00
N GLY A 21 9.49 4.40 4.85
CA GLY A 21 8.79 3.13 5.05
C GLY A 21 8.93 2.14 3.89
N GLY A 22 9.43 2.57 2.72
CA GLY A 22 9.41 1.76 1.49
C GLY A 22 10.08 0.40 1.63
N ASN A 23 11.19 0.31 2.36
CA ASN A 23 11.86 -0.96 2.62
C ASN A 23 10.98 -1.92 3.46
N HIS A 24 10.32 -1.41 4.49
CA HIS A 24 9.39 -2.20 5.33
C HIS A 24 8.19 -2.67 4.52
N PHE A 25 7.64 -1.80 3.67
CA PHE A 25 6.54 -2.13 2.77
C PHE A 25 6.88 -3.32 1.86
N MET A 26 7.99 -3.24 1.11
CA MET A 26 8.44 -4.32 0.23
C MET A 26 8.67 -5.64 0.98
N HIS A 27 9.30 -5.59 2.16
CA HIS A 27 9.57 -6.79 2.93
C HIS A 27 8.33 -7.39 3.59
N ALA A 28 7.33 -6.59 3.94
CA ALA A 28 6.03 -7.09 4.41
C ALA A 28 5.30 -7.84 3.29
N CYS A 29 5.25 -7.26 2.07
CA CYS A 29 4.73 -7.93 0.88
C CYS A 29 5.43 -9.27 0.63
N ARG A 30 6.78 -9.26 0.60
CA ARG A 30 7.60 -10.44 0.34
C ARG A 30 7.34 -11.58 1.32
N ARG A 31 7.22 -11.24 2.61
CA ARG A 31 6.94 -12.22 3.66
C ARG A 31 5.49 -12.70 3.66
N ASN A 32 4.60 -12.00 2.99
CA ASN A 32 3.16 -12.27 2.99
C ASN A 32 2.60 -12.40 4.42
N VAL A 33 3.01 -11.47 5.30
CA VAL A 33 2.53 -11.41 6.68
C VAL A 33 1.04 -11.10 6.66
N ASP A 34 0.25 -11.79 7.49
CA ASP A 34 -1.19 -11.57 7.56
C ASP A 34 -1.50 -10.24 8.25
N LEU A 35 -1.62 -9.20 7.44
CA LEU A 35 -1.99 -7.84 7.82
C LEU A 35 -2.51 -7.04 6.62
N THR A 36 -3.30 -6.03 6.90
CA THR A 36 -3.79 -5.07 5.90
C THR A 36 -3.08 -3.73 6.07
N TYR A 37 -2.39 -3.28 5.02
CA TYR A 37 -1.75 -1.99 4.97
C TYR A 37 -2.55 -1.02 4.10
N ILE A 38 -2.98 0.09 4.69
CA ILE A 38 -3.78 1.13 4.06
C ILE A 38 -2.90 2.37 3.94
N VAL A 39 -2.72 2.90 2.74
CA VAL A 39 -1.97 4.13 2.51
C VAL A 39 -2.89 5.20 1.93
N MET A 40 -2.97 6.32 2.65
CA MET A 40 -3.66 7.52 2.20
C MET A 40 -2.72 8.29 1.27
N ASP A 41 -2.95 8.20 -0.04
CA ASP A 41 -2.09 8.80 -1.04
C ASP A 41 -2.67 10.13 -1.55
N ASN A 42 -1.92 11.19 -1.37
CA ASN A 42 -2.27 12.54 -1.83
C ASN A 42 -1.19 13.20 -2.70
N HIS A 43 -0.15 12.45 -3.07
CA HIS A 43 0.96 12.91 -3.91
C HIS A 43 1.68 14.16 -3.37
N VAL A 44 1.69 14.37 -2.04
CA VAL A 44 2.34 15.53 -1.43
C VAL A 44 2.59 15.34 0.06
N TYR A 45 3.68 15.87 0.60
CA TYR A 45 3.84 16.02 2.05
C TYR A 45 2.97 17.18 2.55
N GLY A 46 1.74 16.91 2.96
CA GLY A 46 0.79 17.93 3.40
C GLY A 46 1.16 18.58 4.73
N MET A 47 1.56 17.77 5.73
CA MET A 47 1.90 18.26 7.08
C MET A 47 3.08 19.23 7.10
N THR A 48 4.06 19.05 6.20
CA THR A 48 5.26 19.86 6.10
C THR A 48 5.16 21.00 5.07
N LYS A 49 3.95 21.28 4.59
CA LYS A 49 3.57 22.41 3.74
C LYS A 49 3.89 22.27 2.26
N GLY A 50 3.75 21.07 1.68
CA GLY A 50 3.65 20.92 0.23
C GLY A 50 4.94 20.58 -0.48
N GLN A 51 5.81 19.75 0.12
CA GLN A 51 6.93 19.17 -0.59
C GLN A 51 6.45 18.00 -1.47
N PRO A 52 7.12 17.72 -2.60
CA PRO A 52 6.87 16.51 -3.38
C PRO A 52 7.06 15.25 -2.55
N SER A 53 6.09 14.33 -2.59
CA SER A 53 6.18 12.99 -2.03
C SER A 53 6.66 11.99 -3.09
N PRO A 54 6.90 10.71 -2.76
CA PRO A 54 7.32 9.73 -3.76
C PRO A 54 6.36 9.53 -4.93
N THR A 55 5.06 9.73 -4.73
CA THR A 55 4.03 9.59 -5.78
C THR A 55 3.71 10.87 -6.53
N THR A 56 4.43 11.96 -6.23
CA THR A 56 4.28 13.24 -6.94
C THR A 56 4.75 13.11 -8.39
N GLU A 57 4.00 13.67 -9.31
CA GLU A 57 4.33 13.72 -10.74
C GLU A 57 5.62 14.52 -10.97
N PRO A 58 6.47 14.11 -11.94
CA PRO A 58 7.81 14.69 -12.15
C PRO A 58 7.81 16.18 -12.49
N ASP A 59 6.75 16.66 -13.11
CA ASP A 59 6.57 18.04 -13.57
C ASP A 59 5.73 18.92 -12.61
N TRP A 60 5.25 18.35 -11.50
CA TRP A 60 4.47 19.12 -10.54
C TRP A 60 5.30 20.21 -9.88
N ASN A 61 4.83 21.45 -10.06
CA ASN A 61 5.53 22.65 -9.61
C ASN A 61 5.26 22.95 -8.13
N SER A 62 6.28 22.93 -7.30
CA SER A 62 6.22 23.27 -5.88
C SER A 62 7.22 24.38 -5.52
N LYS A 63 7.08 24.95 -4.32
CA LYS A 63 8.01 25.99 -3.84
C LYS A 63 9.46 25.54 -3.76
N ILE A 64 9.70 24.27 -3.46
CA ILE A 64 11.06 23.72 -3.32
C ILE A 64 11.58 23.04 -4.59
N ALA A 65 10.70 22.76 -5.54
CA ALA A 65 11.03 22.20 -6.85
C ALA A 65 10.29 23.01 -7.94
N PRO A 66 10.74 24.23 -8.25
CA PRO A 66 10.20 25.01 -9.36
C PRO A 66 10.44 24.28 -10.69
N GLY A 67 9.37 23.99 -11.43
CA GLY A 67 9.44 23.19 -12.66
C GLY A 67 9.39 21.66 -12.43
N GLY A 68 9.09 21.23 -11.20
CA GLY A 68 8.99 19.83 -10.84
C GLY A 68 10.31 19.21 -10.36
N THR A 69 10.25 17.96 -9.89
CA THR A 69 11.43 17.22 -9.41
C THR A 69 12.23 16.58 -10.55
N GLY A 70 11.59 16.34 -11.70
CA GLY A 70 12.13 15.52 -12.78
C GLY A 70 12.28 14.04 -12.43
N LEU A 71 11.90 13.64 -11.22
CA LEU A 71 11.96 12.25 -10.76
C LEU A 71 10.68 11.52 -11.17
N ARG A 72 10.83 10.29 -11.67
CA ARG A 72 9.68 9.43 -11.95
C ARG A 72 8.93 9.12 -10.67
N GLU A 73 7.60 9.19 -10.72
CA GLU A 73 6.74 8.85 -9.60
C GLU A 73 6.88 7.38 -9.19
N PHE A 74 6.73 7.14 -7.91
CA PHE A 74 6.67 5.81 -7.33
C PHE A 74 5.32 5.15 -7.66
N HIS A 75 5.35 3.92 -8.18
CA HIS A 75 4.15 3.15 -8.51
C HIS A 75 3.86 2.10 -7.43
N PRO A 76 3.13 2.45 -6.35
CA PRO A 76 3.00 1.59 -5.18
C PRO A 76 2.33 0.26 -5.47
N LEU A 77 1.32 0.21 -6.32
CA LEU A 77 0.61 -1.02 -6.68
C LEU A 77 1.50 -1.98 -7.46
N VAL A 78 2.33 -1.46 -8.38
CA VAL A 78 3.30 -2.26 -9.15
C VAL A 78 4.36 -2.82 -8.22
N ILE A 79 4.87 -2.01 -7.29
CA ILE A 79 5.88 -2.43 -6.33
C ILE A 79 5.31 -3.45 -5.33
N ALA A 80 4.09 -3.25 -4.85
CA ALA A 80 3.38 -4.23 -4.02
C ALA A 80 3.28 -5.58 -4.72
N LEU A 81 2.85 -5.59 -5.98
CA LEU A 81 2.72 -6.80 -6.78
C LEU A 81 4.08 -7.47 -6.99
N ALA A 82 5.09 -6.72 -7.44
CA ALA A 82 6.44 -7.23 -7.69
C ALA A 82 7.11 -7.77 -6.42
N SER A 83 6.78 -7.16 -5.26
CA SER A 83 7.24 -7.62 -3.94
C SER A 83 6.43 -8.78 -3.38
N GLY A 84 5.33 -9.17 -4.03
CA GLY A 84 4.53 -10.35 -3.69
C GLY A 84 3.38 -10.09 -2.71
N ALA A 85 2.79 -8.90 -2.71
CA ALA A 85 1.51 -8.68 -2.01
C ALA A 85 0.44 -9.66 -2.52
N ASN A 86 -0.41 -10.13 -1.61
CA ASN A 86 -1.41 -11.14 -1.94
C ASN A 86 -2.77 -10.55 -2.32
N PHE A 87 -3.01 -9.32 -1.92
CA PHE A 87 -4.20 -8.56 -2.28
C PHE A 87 -3.81 -7.11 -2.57
N ILE A 88 -4.33 -6.55 -3.66
CA ILE A 88 -4.07 -5.16 -4.06
C ILE A 88 -5.36 -4.52 -4.49
N ALA A 89 -5.69 -3.39 -3.87
CA ALA A 89 -6.87 -2.59 -4.21
C ALA A 89 -6.57 -1.10 -4.18
N ARG A 90 -7.39 -0.33 -4.89
CA ARG A 90 -7.40 1.14 -4.84
C ARG A 90 -8.79 1.63 -4.48
N GLY A 91 -8.87 2.47 -3.45
CA GLY A 91 -10.06 3.19 -3.02
C GLY A 91 -9.93 4.70 -3.24
N PHE A 92 -10.99 5.43 -2.90
CA PHE A 92 -11.03 6.88 -2.97
C PHE A 92 -11.71 7.45 -1.71
N SER A 93 -11.07 8.40 -1.04
CA SER A 93 -11.58 8.99 0.20
C SER A 93 -12.92 9.73 0.02
N GLY A 94 -13.23 10.15 -1.21
CA GLY A 94 -14.53 10.73 -1.56
C GLY A 94 -15.68 9.72 -1.71
N ASP A 95 -15.38 8.41 -1.67
CA ASP A 95 -16.33 7.31 -1.56
C ASP A 95 -16.04 6.46 -0.30
N PRO A 96 -16.46 6.91 0.89
CA PRO A 96 -16.19 6.19 2.13
C PRO A 96 -16.81 4.79 2.18
N SER A 97 -17.99 4.61 1.57
CA SER A 97 -18.69 3.32 1.56
C SER A 97 -17.96 2.27 0.72
N GLY A 98 -17.58 2.63 -0.51
CA GLY A 98 -16.81 1.77 -1.39
C GLY A 98 -15.44 1.45 -0.79
N THR A 99 -14.74 2.45 -0.24
CA THR A 99 -13.44 2.28 0.41
C THR A 99 -13.54 1.35 1.63
N ALA A 100 -14.57 1.50 2.48
CA ALA A 100 -14.79 0.60 3.62
C ALA A 100 -15.05 -0.85 3.18
N SER A 101 -15.77 -1.04 2.08
CA SER A 101 -16.01 -2.36 1.50
C SER A 101 -14.70 -3.01 1.02
N LEU A 102 -13.84 -2.26 0.33
CA LEU A 102 -12.52 -2.73 -0.12
C LEU A 102 -11.61 -3.09 1.07
N ILE A 103 -11.57 -2.26 2.10
CA ILE A 103 -10.78 -2.53 3.31
C ILE A 103 -11.30 -3.79 4.01
N THR A 104 -12.62 -3.97 4.10
CA THR A 104 -13.23 -5.17 4.69
C THR A 104 -12.86 -6.42 3.91
N GLU A 105 -12.84 -6.34 2.59
CA GLU A 105 -12.42 -7.45 1.71
C GLU A 105 -10.93 -7.75 1.89
N ALA A 106 -10.08 -6.71 1.97
CA ALA A 106 -8.66 -6.81 2.22
C ALA A 106 -8.34 -7.49 3.57
N ILE A 107 -9.08 -7.15 4.64
CA ILE A 107 -8.95 -7.78 5.97
C ILE A 107 -9.28 -9.27 5.93
N ARG A 108 -10.25 -9.67 5.11
CA ARG A 108 -10.69 -11.08 4.99
C ARG A 108 -9.79 -11.90 4.07
N HIS A 109 -8.95 -11.24 3.27
CA HIS A 109 -8.05 -11.92 2.36
C HIS A 109 -6.79 -12.39 3.09
N PRO A 110 -6.43 -13.69 3.03
CA PRO A 110 -5.29 -14.22 3.78
C PRO A 110 -3.96 -13.66 3.29
N GLY A 111 -3.10 -13.25 4.20
CA GLY A 111 -1.76 -12.72 3.92
C GLY A 111 -1.72 -11.20 3.79
N PHE A 112 -0.68 -10.69 3.14
CA PHE A 112 -0.47 -9.25 3.04
C PHE A 112 -1.42 -8.61 2.03
N SER A 113 -2.28 -7.75 2.55
CA SER A 113 -3.22 -6.95 1.76
C SER A 113 -2.78 -5.50 1.72
N PHE A 114 -2.75 -4.92 0.53
CA PHE A 114 -2.41 -3.53 0.29
C PHE A 114 -3.61 -2.77 -0.30
N VAL A 115 -3.99 -1.69 0.35
CA VAL A 115 -5.07 -0.79 -0.11
C VAL A 115 -4.52 0.63 -0.20
N GLU A 116 -4.34 1.11 -1.42
CA GLU A 116 -4.09 2.51 -1.71
C GLU A 116 -5.42 3.27 -1.68
N VAL A 117 -5.48 4.38 -0.96
CA VAL A 117 -6.66 5.24 -0.91
C VAL A 117 -6.28 6.62 -1.44
N LEU A 118 -6.74 6.95 -2.63
CA LEU A 118 -6.58 8.28 -3.20
C LEU A 118 -7.26 9.31 -2.29
N SER A 119 -6.49 10.22 -1.71
CA SER A 119 -6.93 11.14 -0.66
C SER A 119 -6.53 12.59 -0.98
N PRO A 120 -7.26 13.28 -1.85
CA PRO A 120 -6.88 14.60 -2.36
C PRO A 120 -6.50 15.60 -1.27
N CYS A 121 -5.34 16.25 -1.40
CA CYS A 121 -4.90 17.35 -0.56
C CYS A 121 -5.24 18.69 -1.22
N VAL A 122 -6.49 19.10 -1.16
CA VAL A 122 -6.97 20.32 -1.84
C VAL A 122 -6.34 21.64 -1.34
N THR A 123 -5.58 21.59 -0.25
CA THR A 123 -4.85 22.74 0.28
C THR A 123 -3.55 23.03 -0.48
N PHE A 124 -2.76 21.99 -0.76
CA PHE A 124 -1.49 22.12 -1.45
C PHE A 124 -1.56 21.68 -2.92
N ARG A 125 -2.59 20.89 -3.26
CA ARG A 125 -2.88 20.36 -4.59
C ARG A 125 -4.33 20.67 -4.97
N PRO A 126 -4.70 21.95 -5.20
CA PRO A 126 -6.10 22.32 -5.49
C PRO A 126 -6.66 21.68 -6.76
N GLU A 127 -5.81 21.31 -7.71
CA GLU A 127 -6.17 20.57 -8.93
C GLU A 127 -6.69 19.16 -8.63
N GLN A 128 -6.34 18.58 -7.50
CA GLN A 128 -6.85 17.25 -7.10
C GLN A 128 -8.36 17.22 -6.79
N ARG A 129 -9.03 18.38 -6.76
CA ARG A 129 -10.50 18.42 -6.73
C ARG A 129 -11.13 17.72 -7.92
N GLU A 130 -10.42 17.66 -9.04
CA GLU A 130 -10.84 16.99 -10.26
C GLU A 130 -10.81 15.47 -10.14
N TRP A 131 -10.08 14.90 -9.18
CA TRP A 131 -10.00 13.45 -8.96
C TRP A 131 -11.39 12.82 -8.78
N LYS A 132 -12.33 13.55 -8.15
CA LYS A 132 -13.70 13.08 -7.99
C LYS A 132 -14.40 12.77 -9.32
N GLY A 133 -14.05 13.48 -10.37
CA GLY A 133 -14.56 13.23 -11.72
C GLY A 133 -13.73 12.23 -12.54
N ALA A 134 -12.47 12.02 -12.13
CA ALA A 134 -11.55 11.13 -12.83
C ALA A 134 -11.65 9.67 -12.35
N VAL A 135 -11.91 9.46 -11.05
CA VAL A 135 -12.03 8.10 -10.49
C VAL A 135 -13.23 7.34 -11.05
N ARG A 136 -13.04 6.07 -11.32
CA ARG A 136 -14.05 5.17 -11.88
C ARG A 136 -13.83 3.73 -11.43
N PRO A 137 -14.87 2.90 -11.38
CA PRO A 137 -14.69 1.46 -11.16
C PRO A 137 -13.73 0.86 -12.18
N SER A 138 -12.89 -0.07 -11.74
CA SER A 138 -12.03 -0.81 -12.66
C SER A 138 -12.85 -1.47 -13.76
N PRO A 139 -12.49 -1.29 -15.03
CA PRO A 139 -13.25 -1.86 -16.15
C PRO A 139 -13.05 -3.38 -16.29
N VAL A 140 -12.20 -3.96 -15.46
CA VAL A 140 -11.81 -5.37 -15.52
C VAL A 140 -11.87 -6.03 -14.16
N GLU A 141 -12.32 -7.29 -14.14
CA GLU A 141 -12.33 -8.11 -12.93
C GLU A 141 -10.92 -8.32 -12.37
N PRO A 142 -10.80 -8.52 -11.04
CA PRO A 142 -9.55 -8.90 -10.41
C PRO A 142 -8.94 -10.15 -11.06
N THR A 143 -7.64 -10.26 -11.04
CA THR A 143 -6.93 -11.44 -11.53
C THR A 143 -6.01 -11.99 -10.44
N ASP A 144 -5.77 -13.29 -10.46
CA ASP A 144 -4.77 -13.99 -9.66
C ASP A 144 -3.45 -14.24 -10.43
N ASP A 145 -3.44 -13.94 -11.73
CA ASP A 145 -2.24 -14.00 -12.56
C ASP A 145 -1.40 -12.71 -12.38
N PRO A 146 -0.21 -12.80 -11.76
CA PRO A 146 0.64 -11.64 -11.50
C PRO A 146 1.17 -10.99 -12.78
N ALA A 147 1.39 -11.72 -13.86
CA ALA A 147 1.85 -11.15 -15.12
C ALA A 147 0.75 -10.31 -15.79
N ARG A 148 -0.49 -10.78 -15.70
CA ARG A 148 -1.66 -10.04 -16.19
C ARG A 148 -1.91 -8.80 -15.33
N ALA A 149 -1.80 -8.93 -14.00
CA ALA A 149 -1.92 -7.79 -13.08
C ALA A 149 -0.82 -6.75 -13.36
N ALA A 150 0.44 -7.16 -13.51
CA ALA A 150 1.55 -6.25 -13.78
C ALA A 150 1.31 -5.41 -15.05
N ARG A 151 0.91 -6.05 -16.15
CA ARG A 151 0.58 -5.32 -17.39
C ARG A 151 -0.51 -4.27 -17.19
N ARG A 152 -1.57 -4.61 -16.44
CA ARG A 152 -2.66 -3.68 -16.15
C ARG A 152 -2.20 -2.50 -15.30
N LEU A 153 -1.49 -2.79 -14.21
CA LEU A 153 -1.01 -1.76 -13.28
C LEU A 153 0.04 -0.82 -13.89
N MET A 154 0.87 -1.33 -14.82
CA MET A 154 1.87 -0.50 -15.50
C MET A 154 1.28 0.43 -16.57
N THR A 155 0.05 0.18 -17.02
CA THR A 155 -0.67 1.01 -18.00
C THR A 155 -1.87 1.72 -17.38
N ASP A 156 -2.08 1.58 -16.08
CA ASP A 156 -3.14 2.24 -15.33
C ASP A 156 -2.84 3.74 -15.19
N ASP A 157 -3.85 4.57 -15.38
CA ASP A 157 -3.73 6.02 -15.25
C ASP A 157 -3.87 6.53 -13.82
N GLY A 158 -3.97 5.64 -12.85
CA GLY A 158 -4.07 5.97 -11.44
C GLY A 158 -5.49 6.14 -10.90
N PHE A 159 -6.53 6.07 -11.74
CA PHE A 159 -7.91 6.39 -11.33
C PHE A 159 -8.90 5.23 -11.39
N ASN A 160 -8.45 4.02 -11.71
CA ASN A 160 -9.29 2.82 -11.65
C ASN A 160 -9.39 2.32 -10.20
N LEU A 161 -10.62 2.27 -9.66
CA LEU A 161 -10.92 1.85 -8.28
C LEU A 161 -11.39 0.39 -8.23
N GLY A 162 -11.18 -0.23 -7.10
CA GLY A 162 -11.63 -1.59 -6.82
C GLY A 162 -10.48 -2.53 -6.47
N VAL A 163 -10.79 -3.81 -6.44
CA VAL A 163 -9.78 -4.86 -6.29
C VAL A 163 -9.10 -5.10 -7.63
N LEU A 164 -7.78 -5.00 -7.67
CA LEU A 164 -6.97 -5.08 -8.89
C LEU A 164 -6.21 -6.39 -9.02
N TYR A 165 -5.88 -7.01 -7.85
CA TYR A 165 -5.21 -8.31 -7.79
C TYR A 165 -5.64 -9.09 -6.54
N LYS A 166 -5.86 -10.39 -6.72
CA LYS A 166 -6.13 -11.36 -5.64
C LYS A 166 -5.27 -12.60 -5.85
N GLY A 167 -4.16 -12.67 -5.15
CA GLY A 167 -3.27 -13.83 -5.18
C GLY A 167 -3.75 -14.95 -4.27
N THR A 168 -3.08 -16.11 -4.40
CA THR A 168 -3.42 -17.34 -3.68
C THR A 168 -2.27 -17.84 -2.79
N ARG A 169 -1.25 -17.02 -2.56
CA ARG A 169 -0.12 -17.37 -1.71
C ARG A 169 -0.58 -17.60 -0.27
N ARG A 170 -0.04 -18.63 0.36
CA ARG A 170 -0.29 -18.89 1.79
C ARG A 170 0.35 -17.78 2.64
N PRO A 171 -0.35 -17.30 3.70
CA PRO A 171 0.24 -16.35 4.65
C PRO A 171 1.52 -16.92 5.29
N TYR A 172 2.41 -16.02 5.67
CA TYR A 172 3.56 -16.39 6.48
C TYR A 172 3.09 -16.93 7.84
N ALA A 173 3.37 -18.19 8.09
CA ALA A 173 3.23 -18.82 9.38
C ALA A 173 4.62 -19.22 9.87
N PRO A 174 5.13 -18.65 10.97
CA PRO A 174 6.37 -19.13 11.56
C PRO A 174 6.17 -20.57 12.02
N SER A 175 7.20 -21.41 11.85
CA SER A 175 7.20 -22.74 12.48
C SER A 175 6.95 -22.56 13.98
N ALA A 176 6.05 -23.34 14.55
CA ALA A 176 5.81 -23.35 15.99
C ALA A 176 7.15 -23.65 16.67
N ARG A 177 7.80 -22.65 17.24
CA ARG A 177 8.88 -22.89 18.17
C ARG A 177 8.23 -23.35 19.47
N ALA A 178 8.70 -24.47 20.01
CA ALA A 178 8.39 -24.83 21.40
C ALA A 178 8.68 -23.57 22.27
N SER A 179 7.73 -23.23 23.13
CA SER A 179 7.95 -22.15 24.09
C SER A 179 9.16 -22.57 24.95
N ARG A 180 10.27 -21.86 24.79
CA ARG A 180 11.42 -22.03 25.68
C ARG A 180 11.24 -21.07 26.83
N GLU A 181 11.45 -21.56 28.03
CA GLU A 181 11.55 -20.67 29.17
C GLU A 181 12.84 -19.85 29.11
N VAL A 182 12.85 -18.65 29.69
CA VAL A 182 14.05 -17.80 29.73
C VAL A 182 15.22 -18.53 30.33
N ALA A 183 15.00 -19.35 31.38
CA ALA A 183 16.01 -20.18 32.00
C ALA A 183 16.68 -21.22 31.09
N ASP A 184 15.99 -21.67 30.03
CA ASP A 184 16.56 -22.57 29.02
C ASP A 184 17.49 -21.82 28.05
N LEU A 185 17.18 -20.56 27.77
CA LEU A 185 18.03 -19.69 26.96
C LEU A 185 19.30 -19.28 27.73
N GLU A 186 19.16 -18.95 29.01
CA GLU A 186 20.30 -18.63 29.88
C GLU A 186 21.31 -19.79 29.92
N ARG A 187 20.84 -21.02 30.05
CA ARG A 187 21.72 -22.22 30.03
C ARG A 187 22.41 -22.47 28.69
N GLU A 188 21.83 -22.09 27.58
CA GLU A 188 22.48 -22.21 26.26
C GLU A 188 23.62 -21.19 26.05
N PHE A 189 23.61 -20.08 26.79
CA PHE A 189 24.61 -19.00 26.70
C PHE A 189 25.58 -18.96 27.91
N GLU A 190 25.42 -19.81 28.91
CA GLU A 190 26.44 -20.03 29.93
C GLU A 190 27.59 -20.81 29.29
N LEU A 191 28.71 -20.11 29.07
CA LEU A 191 30.01 -20.67 28.65
C LEU A 191 30.74 -21.34 29.80
#